data_50c8844728e6e882178456fbb7232382
#
_entry.id   50c8844728e6e882178456fbb7232382
#
_cell.length_a   1.000
_cell.length_b   1.000
_cell.length_c   1.000
_cell.angle_alpha   90.00
_cell.angle_beta   90.00
_cell.angle_gamma   90.00
#
_symmetry.space_group_name_H-M   'P 1'
#
loop_
_entity.id
_entity.type
_entity.pdbx_description
1 polymer ?
#
loop_
_entity_poly.entity_id
_entity_poly.type
_entity_poly.pdbx_seq_one_letter_code
_entity_poly.pdbx_strand_id
1 'polypeptide(L)'
;FHKPDGIAGDLGGGSLELFDVKDRNIGAGITMPLGGLRLSDMAGGSLSKAQKIAREHVSKAKLLDAGRGRVFYAVGGTWRNLAKLHMGAVHYPLHVMHEYEIPFAEAVPYLKKVAKGEAANIDGIHTVSKNRQSLLAFGAIALLEVIERMQPRSVMFSALGVREGYLYSLLPEDQQLTDP
;
A
#
# COMPACT_ATOMS: atom_id res chain seq x y z
N PHE A 1 -8.02 5.51 -11.21
CA PHE A 1 -7.27 4.57 -12.07
C PHE A 1 -8.10 4.27 -13.32
N HIS A 2 -7.49 4.43 -14.49
CA HIS A 2 -8.14 4.06 -15.75
C HIS A 2 -8.02 2.54 -15.98
N LYS A 3 -9.17 1.84 -16.07
CA LYS A 3 -9.25 0.37 -16.26
C LYS A 3 -8.32 -0.43 -15.33
N PRO A 4 -8.49 -0.31 -14.00
CA PRO A 4 -7.64 -1.05 -13.07
C PRO A 4 -7.77 -2.56 -13.28
N ASP A 5 -6.64 -3.25 -13.21
CA ASP A 5 -6.55 -4.72 -13.26
C ASP A 5 -5.51 -5.20 -12.25
N GLY A 6 -5.95 -5.70 -11.10
CA GLY A 6 -5.04 -6.11 -10.03
C GLY A 6 -5.72 -6.40 -8.69
N ILE A 7 -4.94 -6.28 -7.64
CA ILE A 7 -5.44 -6.31 -6.27
C ILE A 7 -5.29 -4.92 -5.67
N ALA A 8 -6.38 -4.36 -5.15
CA ALA A 8 -6.34 -3.14 -4.35
C ALA A 8 -6.21 -3.49 -2.87
N GLY A 9 -5.34 -2.77 -2.16
CA GLY A 9 -5.18 -2.89 -0.72
C GLY A 9 -5.36 -1.54 -0.06
N ASP A 10 -6.20 -1.46 0.98
CA ASP A 10 -6.32 -0.28 1.84
C ASP A 10 -5.73 -0.58 3.22
N LEU A 11 -4.66 0.12 3.58
CA LEU A 11 -4.02 0.00 4.88
C LEU A 11 -4.52 1.10 5.82
N GLY A 12 -5.44 0.71 6.70
CA GLY A 12 -5.88 1.53 7.82
C GLY A 12 -4.99 1.42 9.05
N GLY A 13 -5.44 2.01 10.17
CA GLY A 13 -4.77 1.85 11.46
C GLY A 13 -4.98 0.45 12.07
N GLY A 14 -6.18 -0.13 11.91
CA GLY A 14 -6.59 -1.40 12.53
C GLY A 14 -6.55 -2.61 11.60
N SER A 15 -6.70 -2.42 10.32
CA SER A 15 -6.87 -3.50 9.35
C SER A 15 -6.18 -3.20 8.02
N LEU A 16 -6.03 -4.26 7.24
CA LEU A 16 -5.68 -4.25 5.84
C LEU A 16 -6.81 -4.95 5.09
N GLU A 17 -7.48 -4.23 4.22
CA GLU A 17 -8.48 -4.74 3.30
C GLU A 17 -7.83 -5.00 1.94
N LEU A 18 -8.11 -6.17 1.34
CA LEU A 18 -7.68 -6.51 -0.02
C LEU A 18 -8.89 -6.85 -0.87
N PHE A 19 -8.90 -6.36 -2.12
CA PHE A 19 -9.97 -6.60 -3.09
C PHE A 19 -9.39 -6.93 -4.46
N ASP A 20 -9.99 -7.90 -5.16
CA ASP A 20 -9.75 -8.08 -6.58
C ASP A 20 -10.48 -6.97 -7.35
N VAL A 21 -9.76 -6.30 -8.24
CA VAL A 21 -10.34 -5.22 -9.08
C VAL A 21 -10.01 -5.49 -10.54
N LYS A 22 -11.03 -5.40 -11.38
CA LYS A 22 -10.87 -5.49 -12.82
C LYS A 22 -11.83 -4.53 -13.51
N ASP A 23 -11.29 -3.59 -14.26
CA ASP A 23 -12.03 -2.47 -14.83
C ASP A 23 -12.81 -1.71 -13.72
N ARG A 24 -14.13 -1.73 -13.74
CA ARG A 24 -14.99 -1.13 -12.71
C ARG A 24 -15.60 -2.14 -11.74
N ASN A 25 -15.23 -3.41 -11.87
CA ASN A 25 -15.80 -4.46 -11.05
C ASN A 25 -14.91 -4.72 -9.84
N ILE A 26 -15.56 -4.80 -8.69
CA ILE A 26 -14.95 -5.23 -7.43
C ILE A 26 -15.33 -6.70 -7.24
N GLY A 27 -14.33 -7.56 -7.20
CA GLY A 27 -14.49 -8.99 -6.97
C GLY A 27 -14.42 -9.38 -5.50
N ALA A 28 -13.84 -10.53 -5.21
CA ALA A 28 -13.67 -11.02 -3.86
C ALA A 28 -12.81 -10.06 -3.01
N GLY A 29 -13.15 -9.95 -1.72
CA GLY A 29 -12.41 -9.15 -0.76
C GLY A 29 -12.12 -9.93 0.52
N ILE A 30 -11.05 -9.56 1.21
CA ILE A 30 -10.70 -10.08 2.53
C ILE A 30 -10.22 -8.96 3.43
N THR A 31 -10.42 -9.11 4.74
CA THR A 31 -9.90 -8.20 5.76
C THR A 31 -8.94 -8.94 6.68
N MET A 32 -7.80 -8.33 6.95
CA MET A 32 -6.80 -8.86 7.88
C MET A 32 -6.49 -7.85 8.98
N PRO A 33 -6.16 -8.29 10.21
CA PRO A 33 -5.83 -7.41 11.33
C PRO A 33 -4.38 -6.87 11.24
N LEU A 34 -4.00 -6.34 10.08
CA LEU A 34 -2.64 -5.91 9.73
C LEU A 34 -2.51 -4.39 9.53
N GLY A 35 -3.47 -3.61 10.02
CA GLY A 35 -3.33 -2.14 10.05
C GLY A 35 -2.07 -1.71 10.81
N GLY A 36 -1.47 -0.61 10.39
CA GLY A 36 -0.13 -0.22 10.87
C GLY A 36 -0.03 -0.08 12.39
N LEU A 37 -1.03 0.52 13.05
CA LEU A 37 -1.08 0.63 14.52
C LEU A 37 -1.28 -0.73 15.16
N ARG A 38 -2.26 -1.50 14.68
CA ARG A 38 -2.59 -2.81 15.24
C ARG A 38 -1.42 -3.79 15.11
N LEU A 39 -0.73 -3.78 13.99
CA LEU A 39 0.46 -4.63 13.78
C LEU A 39 1.58 -4.25 14.74
N SER A 40 1.80 -2.96 14.98
CA SER A 40 2.74 -2.46 15.98
C SER A 40 2.39 -2.95 17.38
N ASP A 41 1.12 -2.83 17.78
CA ASP A 41 0.62 -3.24 19.11
C ASP A 41 0.76 -4.75 19.32
N MET A 42 0.30 -5.57 18.36
CA MET A 42 0.41 -7.03 18.41
C MET A 42 1.87 -7.49 18.51
N ALA A 43 2.77 -6.76 17.87
CA ALA A 43 4.20 -7.06 17.89
C ALA A 43 4.93 -6.50 19.11
N GLY A 44 4.27 -5.67 19.95
CA GLY A 44 4.90 -4.94 21.04
C GLY A 44 6.04 -4.04 20.55
N GLY A 45 5.87 -3.39 19.39
CA GLY A 45 6.86 -2.55 18.75
C GLY A 45 8.02 -3.30 18.05
N SER A 46 8.07 -4.62 18.13
CA SER A 46 9.16 -5.42 17.53
C SER A 46 8.94 -5.67 16.05
N LEU A 47 9.83 -5.15 15.18
CA LEU A 47 9.73 -5.31 13.72
C LEU A 47 9.84 -6.78 13.29
N SER A 48 10.69 -7.57 13.95
CA SER A 48 10.83 -9.00 13.64
C SER A 48 9.59 -9.81 13.99
N LYS A 49 8.92 -9.48 15.10
CA LYS A 49 7.61 -10.08 15.44
C LYS A 49 6.52 -9.62 14.48
N ALA A 50 6.49 -8.33 14.14
CA ALA A 50 5.55 -7.78 13.16
C ALA A 50 5.66 -8.51 11.81
N GLN A 51 6.87 -8.77 11.34
CA GLN A 51 7.08 -9.50 10.10
C GLN A 51 6.54 -10.94 10.16
N LYS A 52 6.77 -11.65 11.29
CA LYS A 52 6.20 -13.00 11.48
C LYS A 52 4.68 -12.99 11.46
N ILE A 53 4.05 -12.04 12.19
CA ILE A 53 2.59 -11.89 12.24
C ILE A 53 2.04 -11.57 10.85
N ALA A 54 2.61 -10.61 10.14
CA ALA A 54 2.16 -10.22 8.81
C ALA A 54 2.26 -11.41 7.83
N ARG A 55 3.39 -12.11 7.82
CA ARG A 55 3.62 -13.30 6.99
C ARG A 55 2.59 -14.40 7.27
N GLU A 56 2.28 -14.68 8.54
CA GLU A 56 1.29 -15.68 8.90
C GLU A 56 -0.10 -15.34 8.36
N HIS A 57 -0.54 -14.10 8.47
CA HIS A 57 -1.84 -13.67 7.94
C HIS A 57 -1.86 -13.69 6.41
N VAL A 58 -0.83 -13.13 5.78
CA VAL A 58 -0.74 -13.01 4.32
C VAL A 58 -0.62 -14.37 3.65
N SER A 59 0.06 -15.35 4.27
CA SER A 59 0.17 -16.73 3.72
C SER A 59 -1.19 -17.42 3.52
N LYS A 60 -2.19 -17.04 4.31
CA LYS A 60 -3.57 -17.57 4.24
C LYS A 60 -4.44 -16.85 3.20
N ALA A 61 -3.97 -15.73 2.66
CA ALA A 61 -4.73 -14.86 1.75
C ALA A 61 -4.69 -15.40 0.30
N LYS A 62 -5.51 -16.41 -0.01
CA LYS A 62 -5.59 -17.02 -1.35
C LYS A 62 -5.94 -16.03 -2.46
N LEU A 63 -6.61 -14.92 -2.12
CA LEU A 63 -6.93 -13.84 -3.06
C LEU A 63 -5.68 -13.32 -3.80
N LEU A 64 -4.54 -13.30 -3.12
CA LEU A 64 -3.28 -12.80 -3.70
C LEU A 64 -2.75 -13.66 -4.84
N ASP A 65 -3.16 -14.94 -4.94
CA ASP A 65 -2.78 -15.82 -6.05
C ASP A 65 -3.33 -15.32 -7.40
N ALA A 66 -4.53 -14.73 -7.37
CA ALA A 66 -5.15 -14.13 -8.55
C ALA A 66 -4.45 -12.85 -9.02
N GLY A 67 -3.66 -12.22 -8.17
CA GLY A 67 -2.95 -10.98 -8.45
C GLY A 67 -1.59 -11.14 -9.16
N ARG A 68 -1.09 -12.35 -9.30
CA ARG A 68 0.26 -12.60 -9.85
C ARG A 68 0.45 -11.95 -11.22
N GLY A 69 1.50 -11.14 -11.37
CA GLY A 69 1.83 -10.42 -12.61
C GLY A 69 0.90 -9.24 -12.93
N ARG A 70 -0.13 -8.99 -12.12
CA ARG A 70 -1.02 -7.82 -12.23
C ARG A 70 -0.49 -6.67 -11.36
N VAL A 71 -1.19 -5.54 -11.29
CA VAL A 71 -0.81 -4.39 -10.44
C VAL A 71 -1.31 -4.58 -9.01
N PHE A 72 -0.51 -4.16 -8.03
CA PHE A 72 -0.99 -3.94 -6.67
C PHE A 72 -1.28 -2.45 -6.45
N TYR A 73 -2.52 -2.11 -6.17
CA TYR A 73 -2.96 -0.73 -5.92
C TYR A 73 -2.92 -0.45 -4.42
N ALA A 74 -1.96 0.34 -4.00
CA ALA A 74 -1.74 0.68 -2.59
C ALA A 74 -2.50 1.93 -2.18
N VAL A 75 -3.48 1.78 -1.28
CA VAL A 75 -4.31 2.85 -0.71
C VAL A 75 -4.00 3.00 0.77
N GLY A 76 -4.16 4.20 1.32
CA GLY A 76 -4.01 4.45 2.74
C GLY A 76 -2.85 5.38 3.10
N GLY A 77 -3.00 6.05 4.25
CA GLY A 77 -2.11 7.14 4.65
C GLY A 77 -0.65 6.71 4.88
N THR A 78 -0.43 5.53 5.45
CA THR A 78 0.93 5.02 5.70
C THR A 78 1.63 4.68 4.40
N TRP A 79 0.95 4.02 3.46
CA TRP A 79 1.52 3.70 2.16
C TRP A 79 1.76 4.94 1.29
N ARG A 80 0.90 5.96 1.39
CA ARG A 80 1.19 7.28 0.78
C ARG A 80 2.48 7.90 1.29
N ASN A 81 2.82 7.71 2.57
CA ASN A 81 4.10 8.20 3.10
C ASN A 81 5.29 7.35 2.60
N LEU A 82 5.11 6.05 2.36
CA LEU A 82 6.13 5.23 1.69
C LEU A 82 6.37 5.72 0.25
N ALA A 83 5.30 6.01 -0.50
CA ALA A 83 5.44 6.58 -1.85
C ALA A 83 6.21 7.92 -1.82
N LYS A 84 5.84 8.85 -0.92
CA LYS A 84 6.56 10.14 -0.77
C LYS A 84 8.04 9.96 -0.43
N LEU A 85 8.34 9.03 0.48
CA LEU A 85 9.72 8.72 0.85
C LEU A 85 10.50 8.18 -0.34
N HIS A 86 9.91 7.28 -1.14
CA HIS A 86 10.55 6.75 -2.34
C HIS A 86 10.75 7.83 -3.41
N MET A 87 9.74 8.67 -3.66
CA MET A 87 9.85 9.81 -4.58
C MET A 87 11.01 10.73 -4.19
N GLY A 88 11.17 11.02 -2.89
CA GLY A 88 12.32 11.79 -2.39
C GLY A 88 13.65 11.09 -2.64
N ALA A 89 13.72 9.80 -2.34
CA ALA A 89 14.94 9.00 -2.51
C ALA A 89 15.43 8.91 -3.97
N VAL A 90 14.52 8.92 -4.94
CA VAL A 90 14.86 8.87 -6.38
C VAL A 90 14.84 10.24 -7.05
N HIS A 91 14.69 11.32 -6.27
CA HIS A 91 14.56 12.69 -6.78
C HIS A 91 13.49 12.83 -7.87
N TYR A 92 12.32 12.21 -7.62
CA TYR A 92 11.23 12.20 -8.60
C TYR A 92 10.77 13.64 -8.92
N PRO A 93 10.78 14.05 -10.20
CA PRO A 93 10.63 15.46 -10.55
C PRO A 93 9.19 15.99 -10.37
N LEU A 94 8.20 15.08 -10.35
CA LEU A 94 6.79 15.47 -10.20
C LEU A 94 6.35 15.30 -8.75
N HIS A 95 5.62 16.30 -8.21
CA HIS A 95 5.05 16.21 -6.86
C HIS A 95 3.64 15.58 -6.86
N VAL A 96 3.31 14.82 -7.89
CA VAL A 96 2.04 14.10 -8.05
C VAL A 96 2.23 12.65 -7.64
N MET A 97 1.50 12.23 -6.61
CA MET A 97 1.60 10.87 -6.06
C MET A 97 0.53 9.93 -6.61
N HIS A 98 -0.61 10.47 -7.08
CA HIS A 98 -1.65 9.62 -7.66
C HIS A 98 -1.09 8.91 -8.89
N GLU A 99 -1.30 7.58 -8.95
CA GLU A 99 -0.74 6.71 -9.97
C GLU A 99 0.80 6.62 -9.98
N TYR A 100 1.46 7.05 -8.88
CA TYR A 100 2.88 6.80 -8.74
C TYR A 100 3.15 5.29 -8.68
N GLU A 101 3.92 4.79 -9.63
CA GLU A 101 4.17 3.36 -9.82
C GLU A 101 5.63 3.01 -9.53
N ILE A 102 5.85 1.95 -8.75
CA ILE A 102 7.16 1.39 -8.48
C ILE A 102 7.17 -0.05 -9.03
N PRO A 103 8.07 -0.40 -9.97
CA PRO A 103 8.24 -1.77 -10.41
C PRO A 103 8.53 -2.72 -9.26
N PHE A 104 8.01 -3.95 -9.30
CA PHE A 104 8.21 -4.95 -8.25
C PHE A 104 9.68 -5.13 -7.86
N ALA A 105 10.57 -5.19 -8.85
CA ALA A 105 12.00 -5.37 -8.63
C ALA A 105 12.65 -4.22 -7.83
N GLU A 106 12.10 -3.01 -7.91
CA GLU A 106 12.55 -1.82 -7.16
C GLU A 106 11.83 -1.70 -5.82
N ALA A 107 10.53 -2.03 -5.77
CA ALA A 107 9.73 -1.96 -4.56
C ALA A 107 10.25 -2.87 -3.44
N VAL A 108 10.65 -4.11 -3.77
CA VAL A 108 11.09 -5.10 -2.78
C VAL A 108 12.35 -4.63 -2.01
N PRO A 109 13.48 -4.26 -2.62
CA PRO A 109 14.65 -3.81 -1.89
C PRO A 109 14.40 -2.52 -1.11
N TYR A 110 13.63 -1.59 -1.66
CA TYR A 110 13.22 -0.38 -0.96
C TYR A 110 12.42 -0.69 0.31
N LEU A 111 11.36 -1.49 0.19
CA LEU A 111 10.51 -1.86 1.34
C LEU A 111 11.27 -2.68 2.37
N LYS A 112 12.21 -3.55 1.97
CA LYS A 112 13.09 -4.28 2.91
C LYS A 112 13.92 -3.33 3.76
N LYS A 113 14.45 -2.26 3.18
CA LYS A 113 15.20 -1.24 3.92
C LYS A 113 14.30 -0.53 4.94
N VAL A 114 13.10 -0.09 4.53
CA VAL A 114 12.16 0.57 5.45
C VAL A 114 11.66 -0.38 6.54
N ALA A 115 11.34 -1.63 6.20
CA ALA A 115 10.88 -2.65 7.13
C ALA A 115 11.89 -3.01 8.23
N LYS A 116 13.18 -2.79 7.98
CA LYS A 116 14.26 -2.92 9.00
C LYS A 116 14.36 -1.72 9.95
N GLY A 117 13.53 -0.69 9.75
CA GLY A 117 13.60 0.55 10.55
C GLY A 117 14.65 1.56 10.04
N GLU A 118 15.17 1.36 8.84
CA GLU A 118 16.24 2.20 8.27
C GLU A 118 15.70 3.42 7.49
N ALA A 119 14.42 3.76 7.66
CA ALA A 119 13.78 4.88 6.96
C ALA A 119 14.50 6.23 7.18
N ALA A 120 15.06 6.44 8.37
CA ALA A 120 15.81 7.66 8.69
C ALA A 120 17.05 7.87 7.80
N ASN A 121 17.59 6.79 7.23
CA ASN A 121 18.76 6.79 6.35
C ASN A 121 18.39 6.90 4.86
N ILE A 122 17.11 7.15 4.56
CA ILE A 122 16.62 7.31 3.19
C ILE A 122 16.46 8.81 2.91
N ASP A 123 17.02 9.27 1.80
CA ASP A 123 16.81 10.63 1.35
C ASP A 123 15.31 10.91 1.14
N GLY A 124 14.88 12.12 1.48
CA GLY A 124 13.44 12.45 1.46
C GLY A 124 12.68 12.15 2.75
N ILE A 125 13.28 11.58 3.81
CA ILE A 125 12.57 11.30 5.08
C ILE A 125 11.91 12.56 5.69
N HIS A 126 12.48 13.73 5.44
CA HIS A 126 11.93 15.02 5.88
C HIS A 126 10.54 15.33 5.27
N THR A 127 10.16 14.71 4.16
CA THR A 127 8.84 14.84 3.54
C THR A 127 7.75 14.10 4.34
N VAL A 128 8.15 13.20 5.25
CA VAL A 128 7.25 12.45 6.12
C VAL A 128 7.23 13.07 7.51
N SER A 129 6.05 13.46 7.99
CA SER A 129 5.91 14.04 9.32
C SER A 129 6.40 13.10 10.42
N LYS A 130 7.08 13.63 11.45
CA LYS A 130 7.70 12.84 12.53
C LYS A 130 6.72 11.86 13.19
N ASN A 131 5.49 12.27 13.43
CA ASN A 131 4.44 11.44 14.04
C ASN A 131 4.05 10.21 13.19
N ARG A 132 4.37 10.23 11.89
CA ARG A 132 4.07 9.14 10.96
C ARG A 132 5.28 8.25 10.67
N GLN A 133 6.49 8.73 10.96
CA GLN A 133 7.72 7.97 10.72
C GLN A 133 7.77 6.67 11.53
N SER A 134 7.23 6.67 12.76
CA SER A 134 7.17 5.47 13.62
C SER A 134 6.36 4.32 13.03
N LEU A 135 5.40 4.60 12.16
CA LEU A 135 4.56 3.58 11.53
C LEU A 135 5.04 3.15 10.14
N LEU A 136 6.05 3.82 9.58
CA LEU A 136 6.54 3.50 8.24
C LEU A 136 7.04 2.05 8.14
N ALA A 137 7.79 1.59 9.14
CA ALA A 137 8.32 0.23 9.15
C ALA A 137 7.21 -0.82 9.18
N PHE A 138 6.16 -0.62 9.97
CA PHE A 138 5.02 -1.54 10.05
C PHE A 138 4.21 -1.54 8.75
N GLY A 139 3.99 -0.36 8.14
CA GLY A 139 3.35 -0.27 6.83
C GLY A 139 4.18 -0.90 5.71
N ALA A 140 5.51 -0.76 5.77
CA ALA A 140 6.42 -1.41 4.84
C ALA A 140 6.43 -2.94 5.01
N ILE A 141 6.39 -3.44 6.24
CA ILE A 141 6.26 -4.88 6.54
C ILE A 141 4.97 -5.43 5.92
N ALA A 142 3.82 -4.78 6.16
CA ALA A 142 2.55 -5.24 5.61
C ALA A 142 2.58 -5.26 4.07
N LEU A 143 3.07 -4.19 3.43
CA LEU A 143 3.16 -4.12 1.97
C LEU A 143 4.14 -5.14 1.41
N LEU A 144 5.31 -5.29 2.03
CA LEU A 144 6.35 -6.22 1.59
C LEU A 144 5.84 -7.67 1.58
N GLU A 145 5.22 -8.12 2.68
CA GLU A 145 4.69 -9.49 2.75
C GLU A 145 3.59 -9.73 1.72
N VAL A 146 2.72 -8.72 1.48
CA VAL A 146 1.69 -8.80 0.44
C VAL A 146 2.29 -8.94 -0.95
N ILE A 147 3.23 -8.06 -1.33
CA ILE A 147 3.79 -8.08 -2.69
C ILE A 147 4.74 -9.26 -2.92
N GLU A 148 5.49 -9.72 -1.90
CA GLU A 148 6.30 -10.94 -2.01
C GLU A 148 5.42 -12.18 -2.22
N ARG A 149 4.22 -12.23 -1.62
CA ARG A 149 3.25 -13.32 -1.80
C ARG A 149 2.53 -13.25 -3.14
N MET A 150 2.10 -12.04 -3.55
CA MET A 150 1.35 -11.79 -4.79
C MET A 150 2.25 -11.85 -6.03
N GLN A 151 3.48 -11.34 -5.94
CA GLN A 151 4.40 -11.12 -7.08
C GLN A 151 3.74 -10.30 -8.21
N PRO A 152 3.30 -9.07 -7.91
CA PRO A 152 2.75 -8.17 -8.92
C PRO A 152 3.85 -7.72 -9.90
N ARG A 153 3.46 -7.15 -11.04
CA ARG A 153 4.45 -6.47 -11.90
C ARG A 153 4.95 -5.16 -11.26
N SER A 154 4.07 -4.48 -10.51
CA SER A 154 4.34 -3.19 -9.89
C SER A 154 3.41 -2.90 -8.73
N VAL A 155 3.78 -1.91 -7.92
CA VAL A 155 2.94 -1.28 -6.89
C VAL A 155 2.59 0.12 -7.36
N MET A 156 1.30 0.43 -7.46
CA MET A 156 0.79 1.74 -7.84
C MET A 156 0.09 2.40 -6.65
N PHE A 157 0.47 3.63 -6.31
CA PHE A 157 -0.03 4.31 -5.13
C PHE A 157 -1.18 5.27 -5.45
N SER A 158 -2.20 5.26 -4.57
CA SER A 158 -3.34 6.17 -4.68
C SER A 158 -3.23 7.35 -3.72
N ALA A 159 -3.40 8.56 -4.25
CA ALA A 159 -3.64 9.74 -3.42
C ALA A 159 -5.06 9.73 -2.83
N LEU A 160 -5.99 9.04 -3.49
CA LEU A 160 -7.39 8.94 -3.13
C LEU A 160 -7.62 7.73 -2.21
N GLY A 161 -8.62 7.80 -1.36
CA GLY A 161 -9.01 6.74 -0.44
C GLY A 161 -10.53 6.54 -0.41
N VAL A 162 -11.00 5.81 0.60
CA VAL A 162 -12.43 5.48 0.75
C VAL A 162 -13.32 6.72 0.79
N ARG A 163 -12.87 7.81 1.42
CA ARG A 163 -13.65 9.06 1.52
C ARG A 163 -13.88 9.71 0.17
N GLU A 164 -12.82 9.82 -0.61
CA GLU A 164 -12.87 10.37 -1.97
C GLU A 164 -13.71 9.47 -2.87
N GLY A 165 -13.55 8.15 -2.77
CA GLY A 165 -14.35 7.17 -3.49
C GLY A 165 -15.84 7.25 -3.16
N TYR A 166 -16.19 7.46 -1.88
CA TYR A 166 -17.57 7.66 -1.46
C TYR A 166 -18.16 8.95 -2.06
N LEU A 167 -17.44 10.07 -1.97
CA LEU A 167 -17.89 11.32 -2.60
C LEU A 167 -18.09 11.17 -4.11
N TYR A 168 -17.17 10.48 -4.77
CA TYR A 168 -17.26 10.20 -6.19
C TYR A 168 -18.50 9.35 -6.54
N SER A 169 -18.86 8.37 -5.71
CA SER A 169 -20.04 7.54 -5.90
C SER A 169 -21.38 8.30 -5.78
N LEU A 170 -21.37 9.51 -5.20
CA LEU A 170 -22.55 10.36 -5.10
C LEU A 170 -22.76 11.23 -6.36
N LEU A 171 -21.79 11.29 -7.26
CA LEU A 171 -21.93 12.02 -8.51
C LEU A 171 -22.90 11.29 -9.46
N PRO A 172 -23.58 12.02 -10.35
CA PRO A 172 -24.32 11.43 -11.45
C PRO A 172 -23.42 10.51 -12.30
N GLU A 173 -24.00 9.46 -12.88
CA GLU A 173 -23.24 8.42 -13.58
C GLU A 173 -22.41 8.97 -14.75
N ASP A 174 -22.94 9.96 -15.47
CA ASP A 174 -22.24 10.66 -16.55
C ASP A 174 -21.00 11.43 -16.06
N GLN A 175 -21.04 11.96 -14.83
CA GLN A 175 -19.91 12.66 -14.21
C GLN A 175 -18.88 11.69 -13.58
N GLN A 176 -19.31 10.49 -13.16
CA GLN A 176 -18.39 9.43 -12.72
C GLN A 176 -17.55 8.85 -13.87
N LEU A 177 -17.95 9.10 -15.12
CA LEU A 177 -17.26 8.63 -16.32
C LEU A 177 -16.15 9.58 -16.78
N THR A 178 -16.16 10.81 -16.31
CA THR A 178 -15.10 11.78 -16.60
C THR A 178 -13.96 11.58 -15.60
N ASP A 179 -12.77 11.40 -16.14
CA ASP A 179 -11.53 11.36 -15.33
C ASP A 179 -11.34 12.75 -14.67
N PRO A 180 -11.14 12.82 -13.35
CA PRO A 180 -10.96 14.10 -12.68
C PRO A 180 -9.65 14.80 -13.06
#